data_300570ead59d9f96350fb6abde1b13ec
#
_entry.id   300570ead59d9f96350fb6abde1b13ec
#
_cell.length_a   1.000
_cell.length_b   1.000
_cell.length_c   1.000
_cell.angle_alpha   90.00
_cell.angle_beta   90.00
_cell.angle_gamma   90.00
#
_symmetry.space_group_name_H-M   'P 1'
#
loop_
_entity.id
_entity.type
_entity.pdbx_description
1 polymer ?
#
loop_
_entity_poly.entity_id
_entity_poly.type
_entity_poly.pdbx_seq_one_letter_code
_entity_poly.pdbx_strand_id
1 'polypeptide(L)'
;MSKWLWILLSIVLITGSYFFFNPYKVQIYQCLNVETKSSESLTMAKYLYGSLDVTFKNKIYMKNDCKKGTELTCSNTIENKALESIVYDESSNTLKHHWIEYESGKYVFDKTQVIKSNRTDNYTCELLSN
;
A
#
# COMPACT_ATOMS: atom_id res chain seq x y z
N MET A 1 40.97 -23.69 0.64
CA MET A 1 39.82 -23.37 -0.21
C MET A 1 40.28 -22.68 -1.47
N SER A 2 39.70 -23.07 -2.59
CA SER A 2 40.03 -22.47 -3.89
C SER A 2 39.45 -21.04 -3.94
N LYS A 3 40.20 -20.08 -4.51
CA LYS A 3 39.76 -18.71 -4.72
C LYS A 3 38.43 -18.62 -5.50
N TRP A 4 38.21 -19.61 -6.35
CA TRP A 4 36.98 -19.72 -7.13
C TRP A 4 35.74 -19.96 -6.27
N LEU A 5 35.87 -20.70 -5.17
CA LEU A 5 34.75 -20.94 -4.25
C LEU A 5 34.28 -19.63 -3.59
N TRP A 6 35.22 -18.77 -3.21
CA TRP A 6 34.91 -17.48 -2.63
C TRP A 6 34.23 -16.54 -3.62
N ILE A 7 34.68 -16.57 -4.89
CA ILE A 7 34.07 -15.77 -5.96
C ILE A 7 32.62 -16.24 -6.20
N LEU A 8 32.39 -17.54 -6.31
CA LEU A 8 31.06 -18.10 -6.48
C LEU A 8 30.14 -17.78 -5.29
N LEU A 9 30.63 -17.90 -4.07
CA LEU A 9 29.88 -17.57 -2.86
C LEU A 9 29.49 -16.09 -2.85
N SER A 10 30.40 -15.21 -3.24
CA SER A 10 30.12 -13.75 -3.31
C SER A 10 29.05 -13.43 -4.35
N ILE A 11 29.10 -14.07 -5.51
CA ILE A 11 28.11 -13.89 -6.58
C ILE A 11 26.72 -14.36 -6.09
N VAL A 12 26.64 -15.50 -5.43
CA VAL A 12 25.39 -16.04 -4.90
C VAL A 12 24.81 -15.12 -3.83
N LEU A 13 25.65 -14.57 -2.95
CA LEU A 13 25.21 -13.65 -1.91
C LEU A 13 24.69 -12.33 -2.50
N ILE A 14 25.38 -11.76 -3.48
CA ILE A 14 25.00 -10.51 -4.15
C ILE A 14 23.68 -10.69 -4.91
N THR A 15 23.57 -11.76 -5.70
CA THR A 15 22.34 -12.04 -6.46
C THR A 15 21.18 -12.38 -5.55
N GLY A 16 21.40 -13.17 -4.52
CA GLY A 16 20.38 -13.49 -3.52
C GLY A 16 19.86 -12.25 -2.79
N SER A 17 20.77 -11.35 -2.39
CA SER A 17 20.40 -10.07 -1.77
C SER A 17 19.59 -9.20 -2.71
N TYR A 18 19.99 -9.11 -3.97
CA TYR A 18 19.26 -8.34 -4.96
C TYR A 18 17.81 -8.79 -5.09
N PHE A 19 17.58 -10.11 -5.25
CA PHE A 19 16.22 -10.67 -5.35
C PHE A 19 15.42 -10.54 -4.04
N PHE A 20 16.09 -10.53 -2.90
CA PHE A 20 15.43 -10.39 -1.60
C PHE A 20 14.93 -8.98 -1.34
N PHE A 21 15.72 -7.95 -1.67
CA PHE A 21 15.38 -6.55 -1.41
C PHE A 21 14.55 -5.89 -2.51
N ASN A 22 14.47 -6.48 -3.70
CA ASN A 22 13.65 -5.95 -4.78
C ASN A 22 12.33 -6.72 -4.92
N PRO A 23 11.23 -6.06 -5.29
CA PRO A 23 9.97 -6.74 -5.51
C PRO A 23 10.08 -7.70 -6.70
N TYR A 24 9.55 -8.91 -6.55
CA TYR A 24 9.49 -9.87 -7.65
C TYR A 24 8.28 -9.64 -8.56
N LYS A 25 7.27 -8.94 -8.08
CA LYS A 25 6.07 -8.63 -8.85
C LYS A 25 5.59 -7.23 -8.48
N VAL A 26 5.42 -6.40 -9.50
CA VAL A 26 4.83 -5.05 -9.37
C VAL A 26 3.61 -4.98 -10.25
N GLN A 27 2.47 -4.65 -9.65
CA GLN A 27 1.20 -4.44 -10.37
C GLN A 27 0.85 -2.96 -10.30
N ILE A 28 0.56 -2.36 -11.44
CA ILE A 28 0.18 -0.96 -11.55
C ILE A 28 -1.25 -0.88 -12.07
N TYR A 29 -2.10 -0.21 -11.32
CA TYR A 29 -3.49 0.05 -11.67
C TYR A 29 -3.70 1.54 -11.88
N GLN A 30 -4.52 1.88 -12.85
CA GLN A 30 -5.06 3.21 -13.00
C GLN A 30 -6.46 3.24 -12.39
N CYS A 31 -6.65 4.11 -11.40
CA CYS A 31 -7.91 4.26 -10.69
C CYS A 31 -8.56 5.59 -11.06
N LEU A 32 -9.80 5.53 -11.53
CA LEU A 32 -10.58 6.69 -11.91
C LEU A 32 -11.61 7.00 -10.83
N ASN A 33 -11.60 8.22 -10.31
CA ASN A 33 -12.61 8.67 -9.35
C ASN A 33 -13.97 8.70 -10.03
N VAL A 34 -14.96 8.07 -9.39
CA VAL A 34 -16.31 7.93 -9.96
C VAL A 34 -17.02 9.29 -10.10
N GLU A 35 -16.79 10.21 -9.17
CA GLU A 35 -17.44 11.52 -9.15
C GLU A 35 -16.68 12.59 -9.94
N THR A 36 -15.40 12.77 -9.62
CA THR A 36 -14.58 13.86 -10.18
C THR A 36 -13.93 13.50 -11.51
N LYS A 37 -13.90 12.20 -11.89
CA LYS A 37 -13.19 11.66 -13.05
C LYS A 37 -11.68 11.89 -13.04
N SER A 38 -11.11 12.25 -11.90
CA SER A 38 -9.67 12.34 -11.73
C SER A 38 -9.02 10.95 -11.73
N SER A 39 -7.82 10.86 -12.26
CA SER A 39 -7.06 9.61 -12.38
C SER A 39 -5.95 9.56 -11.34
N GLU A 40 -5.87 8.44 -10.63
CA GLU A 40 -4.82 8.17 -9.63
C GLU A 40 -4.18 6.81 -9.91
N SER A 41 -2.92 6.68 -9.55
CA SER A 41 -2.18 5.42 -9.70
C SER A 41 -2.18 4.64 -8.40
N LEU A 42 -2.49 3.34 -8.50
CA LEU A 42 -2.34 2.38 -7.41
C LEU A 42 -1.25 1.39 -7.80
N THR A 43 -0.19 1.30 -6.99
CA THR A 43 0.92 0.39 -7.23
C THR A 43 1.03 -0.60 -6.07
N MET A 44 1.12 -1.88 -6.41
CA MET A 44 1.33 -2.97 -5.46
C MET A 44 2.64 -3.68 -5.77
N ALA A 45 3.60 -3.64 -4.85
CA ALA A 45 4.89 -4.30 -4.97
C ALA A 45 4.97 -5.48 -4.00
N LYS A 46 5.15 -6.69 -4.55
CA LYS A 46 5.26 -7.94 -3.78
C LYS A 46 6.71 -8.39 -3.68
N TYR A 47 7.12 -8.79 -2.48
CA TYR A 47 8.47 -9.24 -2.17
C TYR A 47 8.50 -10.73 -1.84
N LEU A 48 9.64 -11.40 -2.07
CA LEU A 48 9.81 -12.84 -1.82
C LEU A 48 9.57 -13.24 -0.35
N TYR A 49 9.88 -12.34 0.60
CA TYR A 49 9.65 -12.59 2.03
C TYR A 49 8.20 -12.34 2.49
N GLY A 50 7.27 -12.19 1.55
CA GLY A 50 5.85 -12.04 1.84
C GLY A 50 5.39 -10.64 2.19
N SER A 51 6.24 -9.63 2.02
CA SER A 51 5.85 -8.22 2.20
C SER A 51 5.10 -7.70 0.97
N LEU A 52 4.24 -6.75 1.21
CA LEU A 52 3.47 -6.03 0.20
C LEU A 52 3.53 -4.54 0.52
N ASP A 53 4.05 -3.75 -0.42
CA ASP A 53 3.99 -2.29 -0.36
C ASP A 53 2.92 -1.81 -1.33
N VAL A 54 2.07 -0.94 -0.85
CA VAL A 54 0.98 -0.34 -1.63
C VAL A 54 1.20 1.17 -1.69
N THR A 55 1.18 1.75 -2.88
CA THR A 55 1.31 3.19 -3.09
C THR A 55 0.06 3.73 -3.76
N PHE A 56 -0.56 4.72 -3.14
CA PHE A 56 -1.73 5.41 -3.66
C PHE A 56 -1.67 6.90 -3.32
N LYS A 57 -1.88 7.77 -4.29
CA LYS A 57 -1.78 9.23 -4.14
C LYS A 57 -0.44 9.67 -3.53
N ASN A 58 0.67 9.10 -4.00
CA ASN A 58 2.02 9.37 -3.50
C ASN A 58 2.25 8.98 -2.03
N LYS A 59 1.34 8.22 -1.43
CA LYS A 59 1.48 7.68 -0.09
C LYS A 59 1.80 6.19 -0.14
N ILE A 60 2.80 5.78 0.63
CA ILE A 60 3.26 4.40 0.71
C ILE A 60 2.70 3.76 1.99
N TYR A 61 1.98 2.65 1.82
CA TYR A 61 1.52 1.79 2.90
C TYR A 61 2.40 0.54 2.92
N MET A 62 3.08 0.31 4.03
CA MET A 62 3.94 -0.85 4.20
C MET A 62 3.17 -2.06 4.73
N LYS A 63 3.82 -3.21 4.81
CA LYS A 63 3.24 -4.49 5.24
C LYS A 63 2.38 -4.39 6.51
N ASN A 64 2.84 -3.66 7.52
CA ASN A 64 2.13 -3.54 8.79
C ASN A 64 0.87 -2.67 8.72
N ASP A 65 0.77 -1.83 7.68
CA ASP A 65 -0.37 -0.96 7.44
C ASP A 65 -1.48 -1.65 6.66
N CYS A 66 -1.18 -2.78 6.03
CA CYS A 66 -2.07 -3.48 5.11
C CYS A 66 -2.47 -4.86 5.64
N LYS A 67 -3.75 -5.20 5.46
CA LYS A 67 -4.30 -6.55 5.69
C LYS A 67 -4.96 -7.04 4.42
N LYS A 68 -4.63 -8.26 4.01
CA LYS A 68 -5.24 -8.91 2.86
C LYS A 68 -6.20 -10.01 3.32
N GLY A 69 -7.49 -9.84 3.04
CA GLY A 69 -8.54 -10.84 3.19
C GLY A 69 -9.26 -11.01 1.84
N THR A 70 -10.58 -10.94 1.84
CA THR A 70 -11.38 -10.81 0.61
C THR A 70 -11.11 -9.47 -0.09
N GLU A 71 -10.77 -8.45 0.69
CA GLU A 71 -10.36 -7.13 0.25
C GLU A 71 -8.98 -6.82 0.80
N LEU A 72 -8.22 -5.98 0.11
CA LEU A 72 -6.98 -5.40 0.60
C LEU A 72 -7.31 -4.10 1.34
N THR A 73 -7.03 -4.06 2.64
CA THR A 73 -7.25 -2.87 3.47
C THR A 73 -5.92 -2.34 3.98
N CYS A 74 -5.59 -1.10 3.64
CA CYS A 74 -4.42 -0.39 4.14
C CYS A 74 -4.84 0.85 4.92
N SER A 75 -4.29 1.05 6.11
CA SER A 75 -4.63 2.17 6.98
C SER A 75 -3.38 2.81 7.56
N ASN A 76 -3.40 4.12 7.72
CA ASN A 76 -2.35 4.86 8.37
C ASN A 76 -2.90 6.07 9.10
N THR A 77 -2.23 6.47 10.19
CA THR A 77 -2.56 7.67 10.95
C THR A 77 -1.65 8.82 10.52
N ILE A 78 -2.22 10.01 10.37
CA ILE A 78 -1.48 11.22 10.00
C ILE A 78 -1.42 12.13 11.21
N GLU A 79 -0.22 12.34 11.75
CA GLU A 79 0.05 13.25 12.87
C GLU A 79 -0.91 13.07 14.07
N ASN A 80 -1.42 11.88 14.29
CA ASN A 80 -2.44 11.56 15.32
C ASN A 80 -3.75 12.38 15.21
N LYS A 81 -3.97 13.05 14.08
CA LYS A 81 -5.16 13.91 13.85
C LYS A 81 -6.14 13.30 12.86
N ALA A 82 -5.65 12.48 11.96
CA ALA A 82 -6.46 11.89 10.92
C ALA A 82 -6.14 10.42 10.71
N LEU A 83 -7.13 9.66 10.29
CA LEU A 83 -7.00 8.30 9.81
C LEU A 83 -7.26 8.28 8.31
N GLU A 84 -6.32 7.76 7.55
CA GLU A 84 -6.46 7.53 6.14
C GLU A 84 -6.41 6.03 5.86
N SER A 85 -7.37 5.54 5.09
CA SER A 85 -7.39 4.14 4.69
C SER A 85 -7.83 3.97 3.25
N ILE A 86 -7.32 2.93 2.62
CA ILE A 86 -7.78 2.46 1.32
C ILE A 86 -8.28 1.03 1.45
N VAL A 87 -9.38 0.74 0.76
CA VAL A 87 -9.94 -0.60 0.65
C VAL A 87 -10.06 -0.93 -0.83
N TYR A 88 -9.31 -1.93 -1.28
CA TYR A 88 -9.32 -2.39 -2.67
C TYR A 88 -9.96 -3.77 -2.77
N ASP A 89 -11.00 -3.86 -3.58
CA ASP A 89 -11.68 -5.11 -3.90
C ASP A 89 -11.27 -5.57 -5.30
N GLU A 90 -10.48 -6.62 -5.36
CA GLU A 90 -9.97 -7.21 -6.60
C GLU A 90 -11.10 -7.80 -7.47
N SER A 91 -12.16 -8.31 -6.85
CA SER A 91 -13.27 -8.95 -7.57
C SER A 91 -14.12 -7.97 -8.36
N SER A 92 -14.29 -6.75 -7.85
CA SER A 92 -15.07 -5.69 -8.48
C SER A 92 -14.20 -4.60 -9.11
N ASN A 93 -12.88 -4.65 -8.93
CA ASN A 93 -11.92 -3.61 -9.35
C ASN A 93 -12.29 -2.22 -8.81
N THR A 94 -12.76 -2.16 -7.57
CA THR A 94 -13.14 -0.92 -6.92
C THR A 94 -12.21 -0.61 -5.76
N LEU A 95 -11.92 0.67 -5.57
CA LEU A 95 -11.12 1.18 -4.46
C LEU A 95 -11.90 2.27 -3.75
N LYS A 96 -11.93 2.18 -2.42
CA LYS A 96 -12.48 3.22 -1.55
C LYS A 96 -11.35 3.87 -0.78
N HIS A 97 -11.28 5.18 -0.82
CA HIS A 97 -10.34 5.98 -0.06
C HIS A 97 -11.10 6.74 1.02
N HIS A 98 -10.82 6.40 2.28
CA HIS A 98 -11.45 7.01 3.45
C HIS A 98 -10.50 7.99 4.11
N TRP A 99 -11.02 9.12 4.48
CA TRP A 99 -10.34 10.14 5.27
C TRP A 99 -11.22 10.54 6.44
N ILE A 100 -10.72 10.34 7.65
CA ILE A 100 -11.40 10.72 8.89
C ILE A 100 -10.49 11.66 9.67
N GLU A 101 -10.92 12.87 9.90
CA GLU A 101 -10.21 13.88 10.69
C GLU A 101 -10.93 14.11 12.02
N TYR A 102 -10.16 14.21 13.10
CA TYR A 102 -10.67 14.36 14.46
C TYR A 102 -10.43 15.79 14.97
N GLU A 103 -11.41 16.37 15.68
CA GLU A 103 -11.35 17.75 16.18
C GLU A 103 -10.28 17.99 17.23
N SER A 104 -10.07 17.03 18.14
CA SER A 104 -9.23 17.21 19.32
C SER A 104 -7.73 17.06 19.09
N GLY A 105 -7.31 16.58 17.93
CA GLY A 105 -5.91 16.26 17.64
C GLY A 105 -5.28 15.24 18.59
N LYS A 106 -6.09 14.52 19.38
CA LYS A 106 -5.68 13.43 20.26
C LYS A 106 -5.62 12.11 19.49
N TYR A 107 -5.09 11.08 20.13
CA TYR A 107 -4.94 9.76 19.51
C TYR A 107 -6.21 9.26 18.84
N VAL A 108 -6.05 8.76 17.64
CA VAL A 108 -7.11 8.18 16.81
C VAL A 108 -7.87 7.05 17.49
N PHE A 109 -7.29 6.45 18.52
CA PHE A 109 -7.87 5.34 19.29
C PHE A 109 -8.62 5.77 20.54
N ASP A 110 -8.67 7.06 20.85
CA ASP A 110 -9.45 7.56 21.98
C ASP A 110 -10.94 7.54 21.63
N LYS A 111 -11.72 6.76 22.38
CA LYS A 111 -13.17 6.61 22.19
C LYS A 111 -13.97 7.91 22.39
N THR A 112 -13.35 8.93 22.96
CA THR A 112 -13.98 10.23 23.22
C THR A 112 -13.78 11.24 22.09
N GLN A 113 -13.05 10.87 21.02
CA GLN A 113 -12.77 11.75 19.90
C GLN A 113 -14.02 12.03 19.07
N VAL A 114 -14.23 13.31 18.80
CA VAL A 114 -15.28 13.78 17.90
C VAL A 114 -14.74 13.89 16.48
N ILE A 115 -15.45 13.34 15.52
CA ILE A 115 -15.10 13.41 14.11
C ILE A 115 -15.38 14.81 13.59
N LYS A 116 -14.34 15.48 13.07
CA LYS A 116 -14.43 16.79 12.42
C LYS A 116 -14.88 16.66 10.97
N SER A 117 -14.30 15.72 10.23
CA SER A 117 -14.68 15.45 8.86
C SER A 117 -14.53 13.97 8.53
N ASN A 118 -15.41 13.47 7.69
CA ASN A 118 -15.38 12.11 7.17
C ASN A 118 -15.68 12.17 5.67
N ARG A 119 -14.70 11.74 4.86
CA ARG A 119 -14.84 11.72 3.41
C ARG A 119 -14.47 10.36 2.86
N THR A 120 -15.27 9.89 1.92
CA THR A 120 -15.02 8.67 1.17
C THR A 120 -15.05 8.98 -0.32
N ASP A 121 -13.93 8.71 -0.99
CA ASP A 121 -13.84 8.79 -2.45
C ASP A 121 -13.85 7.37 -3.03
N ASN A 122 -14.64 7.16 -4.06
CA ASN A 122 -14.78 5.88 -4.75
C ASN A 122 -14.08 5.93 -6.10
N TYR A 123 -13.36 4.84 -6.41
CA TYR A 123 -12.59 4.70 -7.65
C TYR A 123 -12.92 3.36 -8.32
N THR A 124 -12.86 3.36 -9.63
CA THR A 124 -12.77 2.13 -10.43
C THR A 124 -11.36 1.98 -10.98
N CYS A 125 -10.78 0.81 -10.82
CA CYS A 125 -9.38 0.58 -11.15
C CYS A 125 -9.23 -0.40 -12.31
N GLU A 126 -8.26 -0.15 -13.17
CA GLU A 126 -7.89 -1.00 -14.30
C GLU A 126 -6.41 -1.38 -14.19
N LEU A 127 -6.10 -2.66 -14.38
CA LEU A 127 -4.71 -3.13 -14.37
C LEU A 127 -4.01 -2.67 -15.64
N LEU A 128 -2.94 -1.86 -15.50
CA LEU A 128 -2.14 -1.39 -16.61
C LEU A 128 -0.95 -2.30 -16.90
N SER A 129 -0.27 -2.78 -15.86
CA SER A 129 0.87 -3.66 -16.03
C SER A 129 1.02 -4.64 -14.86
N ASN A 130 1.67 -5.75 -15.18
CA ASN A 130 1.82 -6.90 -14.30
C ASN A 130 3.30 -7.19 -14.03
#